data_b862cea92e43f51497fecde503a90ec1
#
_entry.id   b862cea92e43f51497fecde503a90ec1
#
_cell.length_a   1.000
_cell.length_b   1.000
_cell.length_c   1.000
_cell.angle_alpha   90.00
_cell.angle_beta   90.00
_cell.angle_gamma   90.00
#
_symmetry.space_group_name_H-M   'P 1'
#
loop_
_entity.id
_entity.type
_entity.pdbx_description
1 polymer ?
#
loop_
_entity_poly.entity_id
_entity_poly.type
_entity_poly.pdbx_seq_one_letter_code
_entity_poly.pdbx_strand_id
1 'polypeptide(L)'
;MNRASETARIGTTFDEVVLPHLDAAYRLARWLVANEHDADDVVQEACLRALRYFRTFSKGNSRAWFLRIVRNTCYDRYSQTRQLATDVFDEEQHSGTAPTIDPETLMLQAANTVLVEHAMRELPPRFRELLVLRELDGFSYQELADSLGIPIGSVMSGLSRARQAFRRALETRLKQADRESDEAVV
;
A
#
# COMPACT_ATOMS: atom_id res chain seq x y z
N MET A 1 35.12 -4.63 39.92
CA MET A 1 35.47 -3.61 38.92
C MET A 1 35.30 -4.22 37.56
N ASN A 2 34.19 -3.99 36.89
CA ASN A 2 34.13 -3.96 35.41
C ASN A 2 32.75 -3.46 34.95
N ARG A 3 32.54 -2.12 35.04
CA ARG A 3 31.36 -1.41 34.54
C ARG A 3 31.58 -0.81 33.15
N ALA A 4 32.67 -1.16 32.48
CA ALA A 4 33.09 -0.55 31.21
C ALA A 4 32.76 -1.36 29.95
N SER A 5 32.13 -2.55 30.08
CA SER A 5 31.85 -3.43 28.92
C SER A 5 30.39 -3.47 28.47
N GLU A 6 29.53 -2.66 29.07
CA GLU A 6 28.05 -2.66 28.79
C GLU A 6 27.57 -1.54 27.88
N THR A 7 28.46 -0.64 27.46
CA THR A 7 28.11 0.57 26.69
C THR A 7 28.32 0.42 25.17
N ALA A 8 28.61 -0.75 24.66
CA ALA A 8 28.92 -0.96 23.23
C ALA A 8 27.93 -1.87 22.49
N ARG A 9 26.69 -1.98 22.96
CA ARG A 9 25.56 -2.51 22.17
C ARG A 9 24.53 -1.40 21.98
N ILE A 10 24.86 -0.41 21.15
CA ILE A 10 23.82 0.44 20.51
C ILE A 10 23.11 -0.47 19.52
N GLY A 11 22.26 -1.35 20.04
CA GLY A 11 21.37 -2.16 19.25
C GLY A 11 20.29 -1.24 18.72
N THR A 12 20.06 -1.23 17.43
CA THR A 12 18.93 -0.58 16.77
C THR A 12 17.66 -0.94 17.54
N THR A 13 16.90 0.05 17.97
CA THR A 13 15.65 -0.15 18.71
C THR A 13 14.50 -0.51 17.77
N PHE A 14 13.46 -1.13 18.31
CA PHE A 14 12.24 -1.40 17.55
C PHE A 14 11.64 -0.11 16.95
N ASP A 15 11.64 0.96 17.74
CA ASP A 15 11.08 2.25 17.32
C ASP A 15 11.84 2.84 16.14
N GLU A 16 13.18 2.76 16.13
CA GLU A 16 14.02 3.21 15.01
C GLU A 16 13.81 2.41 13.72
N VAL A 17 13.36 1.16 13.85
CA VAL A 17 13.15 0.24 12.70
C VAL A 17 11.74 0.33 12.15
N VAL A 18 10.74 0.64 12.96
CA VAL A 18 9.32 0.54 12.57
C VAL A 18 8.66 1.91 12.42
N LEU A 19 8.83 2.82 13.39
CA LEU A 19 8.10 4.10 13.38
C LEU A 19 8.32 4.96 12.12
N PRO A 20 9.54 5.05 11.54
CA PRO A 20 9.74 5.85 10.32
C PRO A 20 8.98 5.33 9.10
N HIS A 21 8.42 4.13 9.17
CA HIS A 21 7.78 3.45 8.05
C HIS A 21 6.27 3.26 8.22
N LEU A 22 5.67 3.82 9.28
CA LEU A 22 4.23 3.68 9.55
C LEU A 22 3.36 4.29 8.44
N ASP A 23 3.73 5.46 7.92
CA ASP A 23 2.98 6.10 6.83
C ASP A 23 2.98 5.24 5.55
N ALA A 24 4.11 4.64 5.22
CA ALA A 24 4.22 3.72 4.09
C ALA A 24 3.43 2.42 4.34
N ALA A 25 3.45 1.92 5.58
CA ALA A 25 2.68 0.75 6.01
C ALA A 25 1.17 0.99 5.85
N TYR A 26 0.68 2.12 6.36
CA TYR A 26 -0.73 2.50 6.25
C TYR A 26 -1.16 2.69 4.79
N ARG A 27 -0.35 3.40 4.00
CA ARG A 27 -0.58 3.59 2.57
C ARG A 27 -0.68 2.25 1.83
N LEU A 28 0.26 1.33 2.07
CA LEU A 28 0.23 0.00 1.47
C LEU A 28 -1.01 -0.78 1.90
N ALA A 29 -1.35 -0.78 3.20
CA ALA A 29 -2.52 -1.45 3.72
C ALA A 29 -3.81 -0.91 3.07
N ARG A 30 -4.01 0.41 3.03
CA ARG A 30 -5.16 1.05 2.39
C ARG A 30 -5.40 0.62 0.93
N TRP A 31 -4.31 0.39 0.18
CA TRP A 31 -4.43 -0.07 -1.19
C TRP A 31 -4.68 -1.58 -1.32
N LEU A 32 -4.34 -2.37 -0.31
CA LEU A 32 -4.47 -3.83 -0.36
C LEU A 32 -5.74 -4.36 0.30
N VAL A 33 -6.31 -3.64 1.29
CA VAL A 33 -7.58 -4.01 1.92
C VAL A 33 -8.75 -3.19 1.41
N ALA A 34 -9.98 -3.56 1.81
CA ALA A 34 -11.19 -2.99 1.25
C ALA A 34 -11.50 -1.57 1.78
N ASN A 35 -11.27 -1.33 3.07
CA ASN A 35 -11.65 -0.09 3.74
C ASN A 35 -10.56 0.43 4.71
N GLU A 36 -10.74 1.65 5.22
CA GLU A 36 -9.78 2.30 6.12
C GLU A 36 -9.65 1.60 7.47
N HIS A 37 -10.76 1.15 8.02
CA HIS A 37 -10.76 0.46 9.30
C HIS A 37 -9.95 -0.85 9.24
N ASP A 38 -10.08 -1.59 8.16
CA ASP A 38 -9.26 -2.78 7.90
C ASP A 38 -7.78 -2.42 7.74
N ALA A 39 -7.45 -1.25 7.18
CA ALA A 39 -6.07 -0.82 7.05
C ALA A 39 -5.44 -0.51 8.42
N ASP A 40 -6.16 0.16 9.31
CA ASP A 40 -5.72 0.41 10.68
C ASP A 40 -5.46 -0.89 11.45
N ASP A 41 -6.39 -1.82 11.40
CA ASP A 41 -6.26 -3.14 12.03
C ASP A 41 -5.06 -3.92 11.50
N VAL A 42 -4.86 -3.90 10.19
CA VAL A 42 -3.71 -4.56 9.55
C VAL A 42 -2.40 -3.94 10.01
N VAL A 43 -2.30 -2.61 10.07
CA VAL A 43 -1.07 -1.96 10.51
C VAL A 43 -0.79 -2.25 11.98
N GLN A 44 -1.81 -2.24 12.84
CA GLN A 44 -1.66 -2.61 14.26
C GLN A 44 -1.18 -4.06 14.41
N GLU A 45 -1.83 -5.01 13.73
CA GLU A 45 -1.40 -6.42 13.74
C GLU A 45 0.00 -6.60 13.18
N ALA A 46 0.36 -5.87 12.10
CA ALA A 46 1.70 -5.90 11.53
C ALA A 46 2.76 -5.37 12.52
N CYS A 47 2.45 -4.32 13.30
CA CYS A 47 3.33 -3.83 14.37
C CYS A 47 3.54 -4.89 15.47
N LEU A 48 2.47 -5.56 15.89
CA LEU A 48 2.56 -6.65 16.88
C LEU A 48 3.40 -7.82 16.35
N ARG A 49 3.22 -8.20 15.08
CA ARG A 49 4.04 -9.22 14.41
C ARG A 49 5.50 -8.77 14.30
N ALA A 50 5.74 -7.52 13.90
CA ALA A 50 7.08 -6.96 13.83
C ALA A 50 7.78 -7.00 15.19
N LEU A 51 7.09 -6.67 16.28
CA LEU A 51 7.62 -6.75 17.64
C LEU A 51 8.02 -8.19 18.01
N ARG A 52 7.18 -9.18 17.70
CA ARG A 52 7.47 -10.62 17.94
C ARG A 52 8.69 -11.09 17.17
N TYR A 53 8.83 -10.62 15.91
CA TYR A 53 9.90 -11.03 15.01
C TYR A 53 11.12 -10.11 15.05
N PHE A 54 11.12 -9.06 15.89
CA PHE A 54 12.19 -8.07 15.95
C PHE A 54 13.57 -8.67 16.20
N ARG A 55 13.65 -9.74 17.00
CA ARG A 55 14.91 -10.46 17.24
C ARG A 55 15.50 -11.12 16.00
N THR A 56 14.67 -11.36 14.98
CA THR A 56 15.12 -11.95 13.69
C THR A 56 15.51 -10.88 12.68
N PHE A 57 15.25 -9.60 12.97
CA PHE A 57 15.71 -8.50 12.16
C PHE A 57 17.23 -8.42 12.22
N SER A 58 17.90 -8.85 11.15
CA SER A 58 19.33 -8.63 10.96
C SER A 58 19.51 -7.28 10.27
N LYS A 59 20.57 -6.54 10.63
CA LYS A 59 20.91 -5.23 10.04
C LYS A 59 20.73 -5.24 8.53
N GLY A 60 19.70 -4.56 8.03
CA GLY A 60 19.32 -4.53 6.63
C GLY A 60 18.32 -3.41 6.35
N ASN A 61 17.61 -3.47 5.22
CA ASN A 61 16.57 -2.52 4.88
C ASN A 61 15.34 -2.73 5.78
N SER A 62 15.25 -1.90 6.85
CA SER A 62 14.16 -1.93 7.83
C SER A 62 12.80 -1.71 7.18
N ARG A 63 12.75 -0.81 6.19
CA ARG A 63 11.54 -0.51 5.42
C ARG A 63 11.04 -1.74 4.66
N ALA A 64 11.89 -2.39 3.89
CA ALA A 64 11.53 -3.59 3.13
C ALA A 64 11.11 -4.74 4.07
N TRP A 65 11.81 -4.91 5.19
CA TRP A 65 11.47 -5.91 6.20
C TRP A 65 10.08 -5.66 6.81
N PHE A 66 9.79 -4.43 7.26
CA PHE A 66 8.52 -4.10 7.87
C PHE A 66 7.35 -4.15 6.87
N LEU A 67 7.52 -3.58 5.68
CA LEU A 67 6.46 -3.60 4.67
C LEU A 67 6.17 -5.01 4.15
N ARG A 68 7.13 -5.94 4.19
CA ARG A 68 6.87 -7.36 3.95
C ARG A 68 5.93 -7.96 5.01
N ILE A 69 6.08 -7.57 6.28
CA ILE A 69 5.17 -8.00 7.37
C ILE A 69 3.77 -7.43 7.13
N VAL A 70 3.65 -6.14 6.83
CA VAL A 70 2.37 -5.47 6.51
C VAL A 70 1.67 -6.18 5.35
N ARG A 71 2.38 -6.38 4.25
CA ARG A 71 1.88 -7.10 3.09
C ARG A 71 1.33 -8.49 3.44
N ASN A 72 2.10 -9.28 4.13
CA ASN A 72 1.69 -10.62 4.52
C ASN A 72 0.44 -10.58 5.40
N THR A 73 0.36 -9.62 6.32
CA THR A 73 -0.83 -9.40 7.16
C THR A 73 -2.07 -9.05 6.32
N CYS A 74 -1.91 -8.21 5.28
CA CYS A 74 -3.01 -7.92 4.33
C CYS A 74 -3.50 -9.20 3.63
N TYR A 75 -2.58 -10.01 3.11
CA TYR A 75 -2.95 -11.25 2.41
C TYR A 75 -3.56 -12.30 3.33
N ASP A 76 -3.07 -12.42 4.58
CA ASP A 76 -3.67 -13.30 5.59
C ASP A 76 -5.14 -12.89 5.84
N ARG A 77 -5.40 -11.59 6.04
CA ARG A 77 -6.75 -11.07 6.24
C ARG A 77 -7.65 -11.30 5.03
N TYR A 78 -7.14 -11.01 3.83
CA TYR A 78 -7.87 -11.27 2.59
C TYR A 78 -8.26 -12.75 2.43
N SER A 79 -7.36 -13.67 2.77
CA SER A 79 -7.63 -15.10 2.73
C SER A 79 -8.69 -15.52 3.73
N GLN A 80 -8.67 -14.95 4.94
CA GLN A 80 -9.68 -15.20 5.98
C GLN A 80 -11.04 -14.66 5.57
N THR A 81 -11.11 -13.44 5.05
CA THR A 81 -12.36 -12.82 4.60
C THR A 81 -12.97 -13.61 3.43
N ARG A 82 -12.15 -14.07 2.48
CA ARG A 82 -12.62 -14.88 1.36
C ARG A 82 -13.13 -16.28 1.77
N GLN A 83 -12.60 -16.86 2.84
CA GLN A 83 -13.11 -18.12 3.41
C GLN A 83 -14.44 -17.92 4.16
N LEU A 84 -14.66 -16.72 4.73
CA LEU A 84 -15.88 -16.36 5.45
C LEU A 84 -16.97 -15.76 4.56
N ALA A 85 -16.57 -15.11 3.45
CA ALA A 85 -17.48 -14.47 2.52
C ALA A 85 -17.91 -15.43 1.41
N THR A 86 -18.89 -16.26 1.72
CA THR A 86 -19.73 -16.87 0.69
C THR A 86 -20.84 -15.91 0.25
N ASP A 87 -21.00 -14.74 0.87
CA ASP A 87 -21.99 -13.73 0.48
C ASP A 87 -21.58 -12.31 0.87
N VAL A 88 -21.96 -11.36 -0.04
CA VAL A 88 -22.04 -9.91 0.10
C VAL A 88 -20.81 -9.11 -0.30
N PHE A 89 -20.89 -8.56 -1.51
CA PHE A 89 -20.17 -7.36 -1.94
C PHE A 89 -20.78 -6.13 -1.27
N ASP A 90 -19.99 -5.39 -0.49
CA ASP A 90 -20.39 -4.08 0.01
C ASP A 90 -19.43 -3.03 -0.57
N GLU A 91 -19.99 -2.12 -1.39
CA GLU A 91 -19.31 -0.95 -1.93
C GLU A 91 -19.36 0.18 -0.90
N GLU A 92 -18.37 0.31 -0.05
CA GLU A 92 -18.21 1.53 0.76
C GLU A 92 -17.26 2.52 0.08
N GLN A 93 -17.81 3.70 -0.21
CA GLN A 93 -17.12 4.85 -0.78
C GLN A 93 -16.20 5.50 0.25
N HIS A 94 -14.97 5.80 -0.14
CA HIS A 94 -13.99 6.47 0.70
C HIS A 94 -13.89 7.94 0.35
N SER A 95 -14.16 8.78 1.35
CA SER A 95 -13.95 10.23 1.32
C SER A 95 -12.61 10.57 1.96
N GLY A 96 -11.67 11.08 1.18
CA GLY A 96 -10.38 11.58 1.66
C GLY A 96 -10.43 13.10 1.86
N THR A 97 -9.98 13.59 2.99
CA THR A 97 -9.85 15.04 3.29
C THR A 97 -8.66 15.65 2.55
N ALA A 98 -8.93 16.67 1.72
CA ALA A 98 -7.93 17.43 0.97
C ALA A 98 -7.59 18.76 1.66
N PRO A 99 -6.36 19.29 1.50
CA PRO A 99 -5.97 20.62 1.99
C PRO A 99 -6.61 21.74 1.16
N THR A 100 -6.77 22.90 1.79
CA THR A 100 -7.48 24.07 1.28
C THR A 100 -6.73 24.74 0.11
N ILE A 101 -7.21 24.53 -1.09
CA ILE A 101 -6.77 25.17 -2.34
C ILE A 101 -8.03 25.77 -3.00
N ASP A 102 -7.85 26.65 -4.02
CA ASP A 102 -8.95 27.25 -4.78
C ASP A 102 -10.05 26.23 -5.17
N PRO A 103 -11.35 26.53 -4.96
CA PRO A 103 -12.44 25.55 -5.10
C PRO A 103 -12.51 24.84 -6.45
N GLU A 104 -12.25 25.52 -7.55
CA GLU A 104 -12.28 24.93 -8.90
C GLU A 104 -11.10 23.96 -9.11
N THR A 105 -9.91 24.37 -8.68
CA THR A 105 -8.70 23.52 -8.70
C THR A 105 -8.86 22.30 -7.78
N LEU A 106 -9.53 22.47 -6.63
CA LEU A 106 -9.85 21.38 -5.71
C LEU A 106 -10.80 20.36 -6.32
N MET A 107 -11.86 20.83 -7.00
CA MET A 107 -12.81 19.93 -7.64
C MET A 107 -12.15 19.11 -8.75
N LEU A 108 -11.29 19.72 -9.57
CA LEU A 108 -10.54 19.02 -10.62
C LEU A 108 -9.52 18.03 -10.02
N GLN A 109 -8.83 18.40 -8.94
CA GLN A 109 -7.90 17.50 -8.26
C GLN A 109 -8.64 16.33 -7.57
N ALA A 110 -9.78 16.61 -6.94
CA ALA A 110 -10.60 15.58 -6.32
C ALA A 110 -11.15 14.61 -7.38
N ALA A 111 -11.66 15.10 -8.50
CA ALA A 111 -12.13 14.26 -9.60
C ALA A 111 -11.00 13.37 -10.16
N ASN A 112 -9.80 13.92 -10.37
CA ASN A 112 -8.65 13.15 -10.80
C ASN A 112 -8.23 12.11 -9.77
N THR A 113 -8.29 12.42 -8.48
CA THR A 113 -7.98 11.49 -7.39
C THR A 113 -8.95 10.32 -7.40
N VAL A 114 -10.25 10.58 -7.52
CA VAL A 114 -11.29 9.55 -7.59
C VAL A 114 -11.08 8.63 -8.81
N LEU A 115 -10.78 9.18 -9.98
CA LEU A 115 -10.51 8.39 -11.19
C LEU A 115 -9.28 7.47 -11.00
N VAL A 116 -8.21 7.99 -10.41
CA VAL A 116 -7.00 7.21 -10.10
C VAL A 116 -7.30 6.10 -9.09
N GLU A 117 -8.05 6.41 -8.03
CA GLU A 117 -8.45 5.41 -7.04
C GLU A 117 -9.28 4.29 -7.66
N HIS A 118 -10.30 4.63 -8.45
CA HIS A 118 -11.10 3.63 -9.15
C HIS A 118 -10.26 2.77 -10.09
N ALA A 119 -9.40 3.38 -10.91
CA ALA A 119 -8.50 2.65 -11.81
C ALA A 119 -7.54 1.71 -11.04
N MET A 120 -7.01 2.16 -9.90
CA MET A 120 -6.16 1.35 -9.03
C MET A 120 -6.93 0.18 -8.40
N ARG A 121 -8.18 0.38 -7.97
CA ARG A 121 -9.02 -0.68 -7.37
C ARG A 121 -9.40 -1.78 -8.36
N GLU A 122 -9.50 -1.48 -9.66
CA GLU A 122 -9.72 -2.48 -10.71
C GLU A 122 -8.53 -3.41 -10.93
N LEU A 123 -7.33 -3.02 -10.49
CA LEU A 123 -6.15 -3.86 -10.67
C LEU A 123 -6.17 -5.06 -9.73
N PRO A 124 -5.63 -6.21 -10.20
CA PRO A 124 -5.31 -7.30 -9.30
C PRO A 124 -4.43 -6.82 -8.13
N PRO A 125 -4.64 -7.32 -6.89
CA PRO A 125 -3.91 -6.86 -5.70
C PRO A 125 -2.38 -6.84 -5.89
N ARG A 126 -1.83 -7.84 -6.59
CA ARG A 126 -0.40 -7.94 -6.89
C ARG A 126 0.13 -6.79 -7.78
N PHE A 127 -0.68 -6.30 -8.72
CA PHE A 127 -0.28 -5.15 -9.56
C PHE A 127 -0.38 -3.85 -8.78
N ARG A 128 -1.42 -3.71 -7.98
CA ARG A 128 -1.62 -2.58 -7.08
C ARG A 128 -0.47 -2.44 -6.10
N GLU A 129 -0.08 -3.53 -5.45
CA GLU A 129 1.08 -3.60 -4.56
C GLU A 129 2.37 -3.10 -5.21
N LEU A 130 2.68 -3.60 -6.41
CA LEU A 130 3.87 -3.18 -7.14
C LEU A 130 3.88 -1.69 -7.46
N LEU A 131 2.74 -1.13 -7.88
CA LEU A 131 2.62 0.30 -8.19
C LEU A 131 2.73 1.15 -6.92
N VAL A 132 2.06 0.79 -5.84
CA VAL A 132 2.14 1.53 -4.57
C VAL A 132 3.58 1.58 -4.06
N LEU A 133 4.24 0.45 -3.94
CA LEU A 133 5.62 0.40 -3.45
C LEU A 133 6.60 1.13 -4.37
N ARG A 134 6.40 1.08 -5.68
CA ARG A 134 7.29 1.73 -6.64
C ARG A 134 7.03 3.22 -6.79
N GLU A 135 5.79 3.60 -7.10
CA GLU A 135 5.45 4.96 -7.53
C GLU A 135 5.14 5.88 -6.35
N LEU A 136 4.52 5.36 -5.28
CA LEU A 136 4.17 6.15 -4.10
C LEU A 136 5.22 6.08 -3.01
N ASP A 137 5.84 4.93 -2.82
CA ASP A 137 6.84 4.72 -1.77
C ASP A 137 8.28 4.75 -2.27
N GLY A 138 8.51 4.86 -3.58
CA GLY A 138 9.83 5.10 -4.17
C GLY A 138 10.81 3.93 -4.05
N PHE A 139 10.32 2.69 -3.87
CA PHE A 139 11.19 1.51 -3.79
C PHE A 139 12.00 1.34 -5.08
N SER A 140 13.29 1.01 -4.93
CA SER A 140 14.11 0.51 -6.04
C SER A 140 13.62 -0.88 -6.48
N TYR A 141 14.03 -1.33 -7.65
CA TYR A 141 13.69 -2.69 -8.11
C TYR A 141 14.29 -3.77 -7.21
N GLN A 142 15.46 -3.52 -6.63
CA GLN A 142 16.08 -4.45 -5.69
C GLN A 142 15.29 -4.51 -4.37
N GLU A 143 14.88 -3.37 -3.82
CA GLU A 143 14.07 -3.34 -2.60
C GLU A 143 12.71 -4.02 -2.82
N LEU A 144 12.10 -3.87 -3.99
CA LEU A 144 10.89 -4.60 -4.37
C LEU A 144 11.14 -6.11 -4.41
N ALA A 145 12.24 -6.55 -5.04
CA ALA A 145 12.61 -7.95 -5.11
C ALA A 145 12.78 -8.55 -3.71
N ASP A 146 13.49 -7.85 -2.84
CA ASP A 146 13.75 -8.27 -1.46
C ASP A 146 12.47 -8.28 -0.60
N SER A 147 11.64 -7.24 -0.71
CA SER A 147 10.38 -7.11 0.02
C SER A 147 9.35 -8.16 -0.41
N LEU A 148 9.24 -8.41 -1.71
CA LEU A 148 8.27 -9.34 -2.28
C LEU A 148 8.76 -10.79 -2.30
N GLY A 149 10.07 -11.01 -2.12
CA GLY A 149 10.68 -12.34 -2.19
C GLY A 149 10.63 -12.93 -3.60
N ILE A 150 10.77 -12.12 -4.65
CA ILE A 150 10.73 -12.53 -6.06
C ILE A 150 11.97 -12.05 -6.81
N PRO A 151 12.37 -12.72 -7.89
CA PRO A 151 13.49 -12.28 -8.72
C PRO A 151 13.27 -10.88 -9.31
N ILE A 152 14.34 -10.09 -9.42
CA ILE A 152 14.29 -8.72 -9.96
C ILE A 152 13.71 -8.67 -11.39
N GLY A 153 13.96 -9.68 -12.22
CA GLY A 153 13.33 -9.80 -13.54
C GLY A 153 11.80 -9.93 -13.47
N SER A 154 11.29 -10.61 -12.42
CA SER A 154 9.85 -10.71 -12.16
C SER A 154 9.26 -9.37 -11.69
N VAL A 155 10.02 -8.57 -10.94
CA VAL A 155 9.63 -7.20 -10.57
C VAL A 155 9.50 -6.33 -11.81
N MET A 156 10.50 -6.33 -12.69
CA MET A 156 10.51 -5.52 -13.92
C MET A 156 9.34 -5.86 -14.84
N SER A 157 9.13 -7.14 -15.11
CA SER A 157 8.01 -7.60 -15.94
C SER A 157 6.66 -7.38 -15.27
N GLY A 158 6.58 -7.52 -13.94
CA GLY A 158 5.39 -7.23 -13.14
C GLY A 158 5.00 -5.77 -13.19
N LEU A 159 5.94 -4.84 -12.97
CA LEU A 159 5.71 -3.40 -13.07
C LEU A 159 5.26 -2.97 -14.47
N SER A 160 5.89 -3.51 -15.52
CA SER A 160 5.47 -3.22 -16.89
C SER A 160 4.01 -3.59 -17.12
N ARG A 161 3.59 -4.79 -16.70
CA ARG A 161 2.20 -5.25 -16.81
C ARG A 161 1.25 -4.45 -15.92
N ALA A 162 1.67 -4.11 -14.69
CA ALA A 162 0.88 -3.31 -13.78
C ALA A 162 0.60 -1.91 -14.33
N ARG A 163 1.63 -1.23 -14.86
CA ARG A 163 1.47 0.09 -15.51
C ARG A 163 0.55 0.02 -16.74
N GLN A 164 0.66 -1.03 -17.54
CA GLN A 164 -0.21 -1.22 -18.70
C GLN A 164 -1.66 -1.47 -18.28
N ALA A 165 -1.89 -2.29 -17.25
CA ALA A 165 -3.22 -2.54 -16.72
C ALA A 165 -3.84 -1.25 -16.13
N PHE A 166 -3.06 -0.49 -15.34
CA PHE A 166 -3.50 0.78 -14.78
C PHE A 166 -3.88 1.79 -15.87
N ARG A 167 -3.06 1.94 -16.90
CA ARG A 167 -3.37 2.84 -18.03
C ARG A 167 -4.70 2.47 -18.69
N ARG A 168 -4.95 1.18 -18.96
CA ARG A 168 -6.21 0.72 -19.55
C ARG A 168 -7.42 1.01 -18.66
N ALA A 169 -7.29 0.75 -17.35
CA ALA A 169 -8.33 1.04 -16.38
C ALA A 169 -8.64 2.55 -16.35
N LEU A 170 -7.62 3.39 -16.29
CA LEU A 170 -7.77 4.84 -16.29
C LEU A 170 -8.42 5.36 -17.59
N GLU A 171 -7.98 4.89 -18.75
CA GLU A 171 -8.57 5.25 -20.05
C GLU A 171 -10.06 4.87 -20.14
N THR A 172 -10.43 3.73 -19.57
CA THR A 172 -11.84 3.29 -19.52
C THR A 172 -12.66 4.21 -18.64
N ARG A 173 -12.16 4.59 -17.48
CA ARG A 173 -12.84 5.50 -16.54
C ARG A 173 -12.99 6.91 -17.10
N LEU A 174 -11.98 7.44 -17.76
CA LEU A 174 -12.05 8.75 -18.43
C LEU A 174 -13.14 8.76 -19.49
N LYS A 175 -13.23 7.74 -20.34
CA LYS A 175 -14.29 7.62 -21.34
C LYS A 175 -15.70 7.50 -20.75
N GLN A 176 -15.83 6.91 -19.58
CA GLN A 176 -17.11 6.84 -18.85
C GLN A 176 -17.50 8.21 -18.29
N ALA A 177 -16.56 8.90 -17.64
CA ALA A 177 -16.79 10.24 -17.11
C ALA A 177 -17.18 11.26 -18.20
N ASP A 178 -16.54 11.21 -19.37
CA ASP A 178 -16.90 12.06 -20.52
C ASP A 178 -18.35 11.81 -20.99
N ARG A 179 -18.78 10.54 -21.08
CA ARG A 179 -20.15 10.18 -21.48
C ARG A 179 -21.20 10.64 -20.48
N GLU A 180 -20.94 10.47 -19.19
CA GLU A 180 -21.86 10.93 -18.13
C GLU A 180 -22.00 12.45 -18.12
N SER A 181 -20.93 13.17 -18.45
CA SER A 181 -20.95 14.64 -18.60
C SER A 181 -21.77 15.08 -19.79
N ASP A 182 -21.70 14.39 -20.93
CA ASP A 182 -22.49 14.71 -22.14
C ASP A 182 -23.97 14.40 -21.95
N GLU A 183 -24.33 13.33 -21.21
CA GLU A 183 -25.73 12.98 -20.91
C GLU A 183 -26.37 13.95 -19.89
N ALA A 184 -25.58 14.55 -18.99
CA ALA A 184 -26.09 15.51 -18.00
C ALA A 184 -26.39 16.91 -18.57
N VAL A 185 -25.98 17.22 -19.80
CA VAL A 185 -26.15 18.51 -20.47
C VAL A 185 -27.40 18.53 -21.39
N VAL A 186 -28.06 17.40 -21.58
CA VAL A 186 -29.29 17.26 -22.39
C VAL A 186 -30.54 17.30 -21.51
#